data_114810bee4a294522e04d85991daca6a
#
_entry.id   114810bee4a294522e04d85991daca6a
#
_cell.length_a   1.000
_cell.length_b   1.000
_cell.length_c   1.000
_cell.angle_alpha   90.00
_cell.angle_beta   90.00
_cell.angle_gamma   90.00
#
_symmetry.space_group_name_H-M   'P 1'
#
loop_
_entity.id
_entity.type
_entity.pdbx_description
1 polymer ?
#
loop_
_entity_poly.entity_id
_entity_poly.type
_entity_poly.pdbx_seq_one_letter_code
_entity_poly.pdbx_strand_id
1 'polypeptide(L)'
;VSALLGRIPSAVGYQPTLATDMGALQERITTTKKGSITSVQAIYVPADDLTDPAPATSFSHLDATTVLNRAISEKGIYPAVDPLDSTSRILDPQVVGDDHYRVAREVQRVLQTYKSLQDIIAILGMDELSEEDKLTVARARKIEKFLSQPFFVAEVFTGSPGKYVDLEDTIKSFDGLVKGEYDHMPEAAFYMVGGIDEAIEKAKKLEAEAA
;
A
#
# COMPACT_ATOMS: atom_id res chain seq x y z
N VAL A 1 -26.86 -19.75 -2.50
CA VAL A 1 -27.87 -18.78 -2.98
C VAL A 1 -28.53 -19.28 -4.27
N SER A 2 -27.74 -19.59 -5.33
CA SER A 2 -28.31 -20.03 -6.63
C SER A 2 -29.25 -21.22 -6.52
N ALA A 3 -28.90 -22.25 -5.76
CA ALA A 3 -29.75 -23.43 -5.54
C ALA A 3 -31.06 -23.06 -4.84
N LEU A 4 -31.04 -22.19 -3.85
CA LEU A 4 -32.20 -21.72 -3.13
C LEU A 4 -33.14 -20.87 -4.00
N LEU A 5 -32.57 -20.15 -4.96
CA LEU A 5 -33.34 -19.35 -5.91
C LEU A 5 -33.78 -20.12 -7.17
N GLY A 6 -33.41 -21.40 -7.28
CA GLY A 6 -33.71 -22.23 -8.46
C GLY A 6 -33.06 -21.72 -9.74
N ARG A 7 -31.89 -21.05 -9.66
CA ARG A 7 -31.17 -20.48 -10.80
C ARG A 7 -29.92 -21.25 -11.10
N ILE A 8 -29.53 -21.25 -12.36
CA ILE A 8 -28.22 -21.81 -12.78
C ILE A 8 -27.09 -20.93 -12.21
N PRO A 9 -26.12 -21.52 -11.47
CA PRO A 9 -25.01 -20.74 -10.92
C PRO A 9 -24.13 -20.15 -12.03
N SER A 10 -23.56 -18.96 -11.77
CA SER A 10 -22.58 -18.34 -12.62
C SER A 10 -21.15 -18.83 -12.27
N ALA A 11 -20.11 -18.13 -12.73
CA ALA A 11 -18.71 -18.47 -12.45
C ALA A 11 -18.47 -18.67 -10.94
N VAL A 12 -17.65 -19.66 -10.58
CA VAL A 12 -17.27 -19.98 -9.18
C VAL A 12 -18.49 -20.33 -8.29
N GLY A 13 -19.64 -20.64 -8.89
CA GLY A 13 -20.86 -20.98 -8.15
C GLY A 13 -21.66 -19.80 -7.57
N TYR A 14 -21.30 -18.56 -7.92
CA TYR A 14 -22.05 -17.37 -7.51
C TYR A 14 -23.40 -17.29 -8.22
N GLN A 15 -24.34 -16.51 -7.63
CA GLN A 15 -25.63 -16.24 -8.27
C GLN A 15 -25.43 -15.41 -9.54
N PRO A 16 -26.25 -15.61 -10.58
CA PRO A 16 -26.17 -14.85 -11.84
C PRO A 16 -26.50 -13.36 -11.65
N THR A 17 -27.13 -13.00 -10.54
CA THR A 17 -27.54 -11.64 -10.17
C THR A 17 -26.50 -10.94 -9.26
N LEU A 18 -25.31 -11.49 -9.08
CA LEU A 18 -24.30 -10.94 -8.14
C LEU A 18 -24.04 -9.46 -8.38
N ALA A 19 -23.76 -9.07 -9.61
CA ALA A 19 -23.47 -7.67 -9.96
C ALA A 19 -24.69 -6.76 -9.72
N THR A 20 -25.88 -7.20 -10.04
CA THR A 20 -27.13 -6.44 -9.85
C THR A 20 -27.44 -6.29 -8.36
N ASP A 21 -27.32 -7.35 -7.58
CA ASP A 21 -27.59 -7.35 -6.15
C ASP A 21 -26.60 -6.45 -5.41
N MET A 22 -25.31 -6.53 -5.77
CA MET A 22 -24.25 -5.66 -5.24
C MET A 22 -24.50 -4.20 -5.63
N GLY A 23 -24.80 -3.93 -6.89
CA GLY A 23 -25.10 -2.59 -7.40
C GLY A 23 -26.27 -1.93 -6.67
N ALA A 24 -27.34 -2.66 -6.43
CA ALA A 24 -28.49 -2.16 -5.69
C ALA A 24 -28.16 -1.72 -4.25
N LEU A 25 -27.24 -2.41 -3.60
CA LEU A 25 -26.72 -2.01 -2.28
C LEU A 25 -25.82 -0.77 -2.38
N GLN A 26 -24.85 -0.80 -3.30
CA GLN A 26 -23.81 0.22 -3.40
C GLN A 26 -24.37 1.58 -3.88
N GLU A 27 -25.35 1.61 -4.77
CA GLU A 27 -26.00 2.84 -5.23
C GLU A 27 -26.72 3.63 -4.12
N ARG A 28 -27.01 2.99 -3.00
CA ARG A 28 -27.58 3.66 -1.82
C ARG A 28 -26.54 4.48 -1.04
N ILE A 29 -25.27 4.22 -1.25
CA ILE A 29 -24.15 4.96 -0.66
C ILE A 29 -23.87 6.15 -1.57
N THR A 30 -24.46 7.28 -1.25
CA THR A 30 -24.43 8.45 -2.15
C THR A 30 -24.53 9.77 -1.39
N THR A 31 -24.31 10.85 -2.13
CA THR A 31 -24.51 12.21 -1.66
C THR A 31 -25.85 12.73 -2.17
N THR A 32 -26.63 13.33 -1.30
CA THR A 32 -27.90 13.97 -1.60
C THR A 32 -27.85 15.46 -1.26
N LYS A 33 -28.93 16.20 -1.55
CA LYS A 33 -29.05 17.62 -1.15
C LYS A 33 -29.02 17.83 0.38
N LYS A 34 -29.33 16.80 1.16
CA LYS A 34 -29.43 16.88 2.63
C LYS A 34 -28.24 16.31 3.38
N GLY A 35 -27.37 15.57 2.71
CA GLY A 35 -26.22 14.92 3.36
C GLY A 35 -25.55 13.89 2.49
N SER A 36 -24.50 13.25 3.03
CA SER A 36 -23.71 12.23 2.35
C SER A 36 -23.48 11.03 3.24
N ILE A 37 -23.24 9.89 2.62
CA ILE A 37 -22.83 8.65 3.28
C ILE A 37 -21.40 8.34 2.85
N THR A 38 -20.49 8.29 3.83
CA THR A 38 -19.15 7.73 3.65
C THR A 38 -19.16 6.33 4.20
N SER A 39 -18.68 5.36 3.43
CA SER A 39 -18.61 3.96 3.85
C SER A 39 -17.17 3.46 3.91
N VAL A 40 -16.90 2.61 4.90
CA VAL A 40 -15.69 1.79 4.95
C VAL A 40 -16.16 0.33 4.91
N GLN A 41 -15.72 -0.40 3.89
CA GLN A 41 -16.18 -1.76 3.63
C GLN A 41 -14.99 -2.71 3.69
N ALA A 42 -15.08 -3.70 4.59
CA ALA A 42 -14.14 -4.82 4.59
C ALA A 42 -14.56 -5.84 3.53
N ILE A 43 -13.68 -6.10 2.56
CA ILE A 43 -13.90 -7.08 1.52
C ILE A 43 -12.99 -8.27 1.75
N TYR A 44 -13.59 -9.44 1.98
CA TYR A 44 -12.86 -10.67 2.09
C TYR A 44 -12.51 -11.20 0.70
N VAL A 45 -11.23 -11.48 0.48
CA VAL A 45 -10.72 -11.98 -0.81
C VAL A 45 -10.43 -13.48 -0.69
N PRO A 46 -11.27 -14.35 -1.32
CA PRO A 46 -11.08 -15.79 -1.25
C PRO A 46 -9.73 -16.20 -1.88
N ALA A 47 -8.94 -17.00 -1.13
CA ALA A 47 -7.65 -17.53 -1.58
C ALA A 47 -6.66 -16.47 -2.13
N ASP A 48 -6.73 -15.25 -1.62
CA ASP A 48 -5.91 -14.11 -2.07
C ASP A 48 -6.10 -13.78 -3.57
N ASP A 49 -7.20 -14.22 -4.18
CA ASP A 49 -7.52 -14.03 -5.60
C ASP A 49 -8.41 -12.79 -5.81
N LEU A 50 -7.79 -11.67 -6.15
CA LEU A 50 -8.50 -10.41 -6.47
C LEU A 50 -9.38 -10.50 -7.73
N THR A 51 -9.21 -11.53 -8.54
CA THR A 51 -10.01 -11.77 -9.75
C THR A 51 -11.27 -12.59 -9.50
N ASP A 52 -11.44 -13.13 -8.28
CA ASP A 52 -12.70 -13.78 -7.88
C ASP A 52 -13.88 -12.83 -8.12
N PRO A 53 -15.02 -13.32 -8.64
CA PRO A 53 -16.16 -12.48 -8.99
C PRO A 53 -16.69 -11.58 -7.86
N ALA A 54 -16.61 -12.00 -6.61
CA ALA A 54 -17.11 -11.22 -5.49
C ALA A 54 -16.27 -9.96 -5.22
N PRO A 55 -14.95 -10.03 -4.97
CA PRO A 55 -14.12 -8.85 -4.84
C PRO A 55 -14.06 -8.03 -6.14
N ALA A 56 -13.94 -8.66 -7.31
CA ALA A 56 -13.87 -7.97 -8.59
C ALA A 56 -15.10 -7.09 -8.84
N THR A 57 -16.31 -7.62 -8.56
CA THR A 57 -17.57 -6.87 -8.68
C THR A 57 -17.63 -5.74 -7.65
N SER A 58 -17.18 -5.99 -6.42
CA SER A 58 -17.18 -4.98 -5.34
C SER A 58 -16.28 -3.81 -5.65
N PHE A 59 -15.07 -4.04 -6.18
CA PHE A 59 -14.10 -3.00 -6.49
C PHE A 59 -14.61 -1.95 -7.48
N SER A 60 -15.48 -2.33 -8.41
CA SER A 60 -16.04 -1.41 -9.39
C SER A 60 -16.89 -0.29 -8.76
N HIS A 61 -17.37 -0.48 -7.54
CA HIS A 61 -18.21 0.47 -6.80
C HIS A 61 -17.43 1.32 -5.78
N LEU A 62 -16.13 1.07 -5.59
CA LEU A 62 -15.32 1.74 -4.59
C LEU A 62 -14.55 2.93 -5.18
N ASP A 63 -14.50 4.02 -4.44
CA ASP A 63 -13.72 5.20 -4.80
C ASP A 63 -12.25 5.07 -4.41
N ALA A 64 -11.96 4.30 -3.39
CA ALA A 64 -10.61 3.98 -2.96
C ALA A 64 -10.52 2.54 -2.46
N THR A 65 -9.38 1.92 -2.69
CA THR A 65 -9.09 0.56 -2.21
C THR A 65 -7.78 0.56 -1.43
N THR A 66 -7.79 -0.09 -0.27
CA THR A 66 -6.58 -0.39 0.50
C THR A 66 -6.42 -1.89 0.51
N VAL A 67 -5.46 -2.38 -0.26
CA VAL A 67 -5.20 -3.83 -0.43
C VAL A 67 -4.15 -4.27 0.57
N LEU A 68 -4.49 -5.26 1.39
CA LEU A 68 -3.54 -5.95 2.28
C LEU A 68 -2.96 -7.16 1.55
N ASN A 69 -1.64 -7.27 1.54
CA ASN A 69 -0.92 -8.31 0.81
C ASN A 69 -0.13 -9.20 1.78
N ARG A 70 -0.35 -10.52 1.68
CA ARG A 70 0.31 -11.52 2.53
C ARG A 70 1.83 -11.51 2.33
N ALA A 71 2.31 -11.39 1.11
CA ALA A 71 3.74 -11.37 0.80
C ALA A 71 4.47 -10.18 1.46
N ILE A 72 3.77 -9.04 1.64
CA ILE A 72 4.31 -7.89 2.37
C ILE A 72 4.41 -8.18 3.86
N SER A 73 3.39 -8.84 4.44
CA SER A 73 3.43 -9.24 5.85
C SER A 73 4.51 -10.28 6.15
N GLU A 74 4.80 -11.17 5.21
CA GLU A 74 5.88 -12.16 5.31
C GLU A 74 7.27 -11.52 5.34
N LYS A 75 7.42 -10.32 4.76
CA LYS A 75 8.64 -9.49 4.88
C LYS A 75 8.75 -8.77 6.24
N GLY A 76 7.76 -8.91 7.13
CA GLY A 76 7.71 -8.21 8.41
C GLY A 76 7.27 -6.74 8.29
N ILE A 77 6.69 -6.32 7.17
CA ILE A 77 6.23 -4.95 6.94
C ILE A 77 4.76 -4.85 7.39
N TYR A 78 4.52 -4.00 8.37
CA TYR A 78 3.20 -3.75 8.94
C TYR A 78 2.94 -2.25 9.09
N PRO A 79 1.73 -1.75 8.73
CA PRO A 79 0.62 -2.48 8.10
C PRO A 79 1.00 -3.00 6.71
N ALA A 80 0.53 -4.20 6.36
CA ALA A 80 0.91 -4.89 5.12
C ALA A 80 0.12 -4.38 3.89
N VAL A 81 0.06 -3.08 3.73
CA VAL A 81 -0.63 -2.42 2.62
C VAL A 81 0.21 -2.50 1.35
N ASP A 82 -0.39 -2.95 0.26
CA ASP A 82 0.26 -2.96 -1.05
C ASP A 82 0.10 -1.59 -1.72
N PRO A 83 1.17 -0.81 -1.88
CA PRO A 83 1.09 0.53 -2.47
C PRO A 83 0.88 0.52 -3.99
N LEU A 84 1.10 -0.62 -4.66
CA LEU A 84 0.92 -0.76 -6.11
C LEU A 84 -0.51 -1.19 -6.46
N ASP A 85 -1.13 -2.05 -5.65
CA ASP A 85 -2.49 -2.54 -5.85
C ASP A 85 -3.55 -1.66 -5.17
N SER A 86 -3.15 -0.80 -4.24
CA SER A 86 -4.03 0.17 -3.59
C SER A 86 -4.23 1.41 -4.48
N THR A 87 -5.49 1.87 -4.57
CA THR A 87 -5.86 3.00 -5.45
C THR A 87 -6.77 3.97 -4.75
N SER A 88 -6.82 5.21 -5.24
CA SER A 88 -7.79 6.22 -4.82
C SER A 88 -8.11 7.16 -5.97
N ARG A 89 -9.40 7.45 -6.19
CA ARG A 89 -9.85 8.41 -7.20
C ARG A 89 -9.47 9.85 -6.86
N ILE A 90 -9.34 10.15 -5.58
CA ILE A 90 -8.92 11.49 -5.15
C ILE A 90 -7.41 11.73 -5.29
N LEU A 91 -6.62 10.72 -5.63
CA LEU A 91 -5.20 10.91 -5.97
C LEU A 91 -5.09 11.50 -7.39
N ASP A 92 -5.46 12.74 -7.50
CA ASP A 92 -5.49 13.57 -8.71
C ASP A 92 -4.90 14.95 -8.36
N PRO A 93 -4.06 15.55 -9.22
CA PRO A 93 -3.44 16.85 -8.95
C PRO A 93 -4.44 17.96 -8.61
N GLN A 94 -5.64 17.91 -9.21
CA GLN A 94 -6.69 18.92 -8.96
C GLN A 94 -7.32 18.78 -7.58
N VAL A 95 -7.16 17.64 -6.92
CA VAL A 95 -7.73 17.36 -5.59
C VAL A 95 -6.68 17.45 -4.50
N VAL A 96 -5.56 16.74 -4.65
CA VAL A 96 -4.52 16.63 -3.61
C VAL A 96 -3.36 17.61 -3.82
N GLY A 97 -3.31 18.30 -4.95
CA GLY A 97 -2.21 19.17 -5.33
C GLY A 97 -1.07 18.43 -6.05
N ASP A 98 -0.24 19.21 -6.75
CA ASP A 98 0.82 18.68 -7.63
C ASP A 98 1.89 17.93 -6.84
N ASP A 99 2.31 18.43 -5.69
CA ASP A 99 3.38 17.83 -4.89
C ASP A 99 3.00 16.46 -4.35
N HIS A 100 1.84 16.35 -3.73
CA HIS A 100 1.35 15.07 -3.22
C HIS A 100 1.23 14.04 -4.34
N TYR A 101 0.60 14.45 -5.46
CA TYR A 101 0.43 13.55 -6.61
C TYR A 101 1.78 13.10 -7.18
N ARG A 102 2.71 14.03 -7.38
CA ARG A 102 4.05 13.75 -7.91
C ARG A 102 4.81 12.76 -7.02
N VAL A 103 4.86 13.03 -5.71
CA VAL A 103 5.57 12.17 -4.75
C VAL A 103 4.96 10.76 -4.73
N ALA A 104 3.63 10.64 -4.67
CA ALA A 104 2.97 9.35 -4.68
C ALA A 104 3.28 8.55 -5.96
N ARG A 105 3.27 9.20 -7.12
CA ARG A 105 3.60 8.56 -8.40
C ARG A 105 5.06 8.15 -8.51
N GLU A 106 5.98 8.97 -7.99
CA GLU A 106 7.40 8.62 -7.95
C GLU A 106 7.67 7.41 -7.04
N VAL A 107 7.06 7.37 -5.86
CA VAL A 107 7.15 6.20 -4.98
C VAL A 107 6.65 4.94 -5.70
N GLN A 108 5.48 5.01 -6.33
CA GLN A 108 4.94 3.89 -7.10
C GLN A 108 5.87 3.47 -8.24
N ARG A 109 6.46 4.43 -8.97
CA ARG A 109 7.41 4.17 -10.06
C ARG A 109 8.64 3.43 -9.55
N VAL A 110 9.24 3.90 -8.46
CA VAL A 110 10.43 3.27 -7.87
C VAL A 110 10.11 1.83 -7.42
N LEU A 111 9.00 1.62 -6.74
CA LEU A 111 8.57 0.30 -6.28
C LEU A 111 8.22 -0.64 -7.45
N GLN A 112 7.58 -0.12 -8.51
CA GLN A 112 7.26 -0.89 -9.70
C GLN A 112 8.53 -1.32 -10.45
N THR A 113 9.50 -0.42 -10.59
CA THR A 113 10.81 -0.74 -11.20
C THR A 113 11.52 -1.83 -10.37
N TYR A 114 11.53 -1.70 -9.06
CA TYR A 114 12.11 -2.71 -8.17
C TYR A 114 11.42 -4.07 -8.33
N LYS A 115 10.09 -4.10 -8.38
CA LYS A 115 9.34 -5.34 -8.61
C LYS A 115 9.74 -6.01 -9.92
N SER A 116 9.93 -5.23 -10.99
CA SER A 116 10.37 -5.74 -12.29
C SER A 116 11.82 -6.29 -12.28
N LEU A 117 12.68 -5.75 -11.41
CA LEU A 117 14.07 -6.18 -11.28
C LEU A 117 14.25 -7.40 -10.34
N GLN A 118 13.26 -7.73 -9.54
CA GLN A 118 13.38 -8.81 -8.54
C GLN A 118 13.72 -10.16 -9.14
N ASP A 119 13.15 -10.51 -10.29
CA ASP A 119 13.44 -11.77 -10.98
C ASP A 119 14.89 -11.81 -11.49
N ILE A 120 15.38 -10.69 -12.01
CA ILE A 120 16.77 -10.55 -12.46
C ILE A 120 17.72 -10.68 -11.28
N ILE A 121 17.42 -10.00 -10.16
CA ILE A 121 18.21 -10.07 -8.93
C ILE A 121 18.26 -11.50 -8.37
N ALA A 122 17.15 -12.20 -8.40
CA ALA A 122 17.05 -13.58 -7.88
C ALA A 122 17.87 -14.59 -8.71
N ILE A 123 17.98 -14.37 -10.02
CA ILE A 123 18.66 -15.30 -10.94
C ILE A 123 20.13 -14.94 -11.13
N LEU A 124 20.43 -13.66 -11.36
CA LEU A 124 21.76 -13.19 -11.76
C LEU A 124 22.50 -12.44 -10.63
N GLY A 125 21.80 -12.04 -9.58
CA GLY A 125 22.38 -11.24 -8.50
C GLY A 125 22.35 -9.74 -8.75
N MET A 126 22.70 -8.97 -7.72
CA MET A 126 22.72 -7.50 -7.77
C MET A 126 23.84 -6.94 -8.67
N ASP A 127 24.92 -7.70 -8.84
CA ASP A 127 26.12 -7.22 -9.55
C ASP A 127 25.89 -7.01 -11.05
N GLU A 128 24.91 -7.74 -11.63
CA GLU A 128 24.54 -7.65 -13.03
C GLU A 128 23.66 -6.42 -13.36
N LEU A 129 23.18 -5.71 -12.35
CA LEU A 129 22.39 -4.50 -12.54
C LEU A 129 23.28 -3.31 -12.94
N SER A 130 22.69 -2.38 -13.73
CA SER A 130 23.31 -1.08 -13.97
C SER A 130 23.42 -0.29 -12.65
N GLU A 131 24.33 0.68 -12.59
CA GLU A 131 24.46 1.53 -11.39
C GLU A 131 23.19 2.33 -11.10
N GLU A 132 22.44 2.72 -12.11
CA GLU A 132 21.14 3.37 -11.98
C GLU A 132 20.10 2.43 -11.35
N ASP A 133 20.05 1.18 -11.80
CA ASP A 133 19.15 0.17 -11.24
C ASP A 133 19.52 -0.20 -9.81
N LYS A 134 20.82 -0.32 -9.50
CA LYS A 134 21.30 -0.55 -8.12
C LYS A 134 20.84 0.56 -7.18
N LEU A 135 20.95 1.82 -7.62
CA LEU A 135 20.48 2.96 -6.84
C LEU A 135 18.97 2.93 -6.64
N THR A 136 18.22 2.62 -7.72
CA THR A 136 16.76 2.49 -7.67
C THR A 136 16.35 1.38 -6.69
N VAL A 137 17.01 0.22 -6.72
CA VAL A 137 16.76 -0.89 -5.80
C VAL A 137 17.07 -0.47 -4.35
N ALA A 138 18.19 0.22 -4.11
CA ALA A 138 18.56 0.67 -2.78
C ALA A 138 17.51 1.65 -2.19
N ARG A 139 17.01 2.59 -2.99
CA ARG A 139 15.92 3.49 -2.61
C ARG A 139 14.60 2.77 -2.40
N ALA A 140 14.24 1.84 -3.30
CA ALA A 140 13.02 1.04 -3.19
C ALA A 140 12.97 0.24 -1.88
N ARG A 141 14.08 -0.37 -1.48
CA ARG A 141 14.18 -1.12 -0.22
C ARG A 141 14.00 -0.23 1.00
N LYS A 142 14.57 0.99 0.98
CA LYS A 142 14.34 1.99 2.03
C LYS A 142 12.88 2.43 2.08
N ILE A 143 12.26 2.67 0.94
CA ILE A 143 10.84 3.00 0.82
C ILE A 143 9.97 1.88 1.36
N GLU A 144 10.21 0.61 0.98
CA GLU A 144 9.49 -0.54 1.54
C GLU A 144 9.58 -0.58 3.07
N LYS A 145 10.77 -0.38 3.63
CA LYS A 145 10.96 -0.33 5.09
C LYS A 145 10.23 0.86 5.72
N PHE A 146 10.27 2.02 5.10
CA PHE A 146 9.63 3.23 5.61
C PHE A 146 8.11 3.21 5.51
N LEU A 147 7.54 2.35 4.66
CA LEU A 147 6.10 2.07 4.63
C LEU A 147 5.63 1.26 5.86
N SER A 148 6.54 0.64 6.60
CA SER A 148 6.23 0.04 7.90
C SER A 148 6.11 1.13 8.96
N GLN A 149 5.15 0.99 9.87
CA GLN A 149 4.91 1.96 10.92
C GLN A 149 4.30 1.30 12.15
N PRO A 150 4.74 1.65 13.37
CA PRO A 150 4.01 1.28 14.57
C PRO A 150 2.60 1.88 14.54
N PHE A 151 1.58 1.09 14.72
CA PHE A 151 0.19 1.56 14.70
C PHE A 151 -0.59 1.07 15.93
N PHE A 152 -1.57 1.84 16.35
CA PHE A 152 -2.22 1.70 17.66
C PHE A 152 -2.86 0.33 17.89
N VAL A 153 -3.52 -0.25 16.87
CA VAL A 153 -4.17 -1.56 17.01
C VAL A 153 -3.17 -2.69 17.27
N ALA A 154 -1.92 -2.54 16.81
CA ALA A 154 -0.88 -3.55 16.96
C ALA A 154 -0.07 -3.42 18.25
N GLU A 155 -0.26 -2.39 19.05
CA GLU A 155 0.51 -2.15 20.30
C GLU A 155 0.53 -3.36 21.25
N VAL A 156 -0.61 -4.01 21.41
CA VAL A 156 -0.76 -5.19 22.29
C VAL A 156 0.05 -6.39 21.83
N PHE A 157 0.40 -6.44 20.54
CA PHE A 157 1.17 -7.53 19.93
C PHE A 157 2.66 -7.19 19.80
N THR A 158 2.98 -5.94 19.50
CA THR A 158 4.35 -5.49 19.22
C THR A 158 5.06 -4.95 20.47
N GLY A 159 4.30 -4.48 21.46
CA GLY A 159 4.83 -3.75 22.61
C GLY A 159 5.35 -2.35 22.28
N SER A 160 5.17 -1.89 21.04
CA SER A 160 5.58 -0.56 20.59
C SER A 160 4.37 0.37 20.50
N PRO A 161 4.45 1.58 21.07
CA PRO A 161 3.38 2.57 20.96
C PRO A 161 3.11 2.94 19.51
N GLY A 162 1.83 3.08 19.14
CA GLY A 162 1.42 3.54 17.83
C GLY A 162 1.91 4.95 17.54
N LYS A 163 2.18 5.22 16.27
CA LYS A 163 2.63 6.53 15.77
C LYS A 163 1.59 7.08 14.83
N TYR A 164 1.32 8.36 14.98
CA TYR A 164 0.56 9.14 14.01
C TYR A 164 1.52 10.11 13.30
N VAL A 165 1.47 10.13 11.98
CA VAL A 165 2.29 11.02 11.15
C VAL A 165 1.35 11.85 10.29
N ASP A 166 1.48 13.16 10.34
CA ASP A 166 0.68 14.05 9.52
C ASP A 166 0.96 13.85 8.02
N LEU A 167 -0.05 14.15 7.20
CA LEU A 167 0.04 13.98 5.76
C LEU A 167 1.18 14.80 5.14
N GLU A 168 1.35 16.03 5.59
CA GLU A 168 2.42 16.92 5.11
C GLU A 168 3.81 16.35 5.41
N ASP A 169 4.02 15.84 6.62
CA ASP A 169 5.26 15.20 7.02
C ASP A 169 5.50 13.90 6.25
N THR A 170 4.44 13.14 5.96
CA THR A 170 4.50 11.95 5.12
C THR A 170 4.97 12.30 3.72
N ILE A 171 4.34 13.29 3.06
CA ILE A 171 4.71 13.72 1.71
C ILE A 171 6.16 14.19 1.67
N LYS A 172 6.57 15.04 2.62
CA LYS A 172 7.94 15.56 2.72
C LYS A 172 8.97 14.44 2.92
N SER A 173 8.66 13.48 3.77
CA SER A 173 9.53 12.34 4.05
C SER A 173 9.76 11.48 2.81
N PHE A 174 8.70 11.13 2.09
CA PHE A 174 8.81 10.36 0.87
C PHE A 174 9.44 11.15 -0.28
N ASP A 175 9.23 12.45 -0.36
CA ASP A 175 9.89 13.32 -1.35
C ASP A 175 11.41 13.29 -1.17
N GLY A 176 11.89 13.41 0.06
CA GLY A 176 13.32 13.27 0.38
C GLY A 176 13.87 11.89 0.01
N LEU A 177 13.11 10.81 0.27
CA LEU A 177 13.51 9.46 -0.10
C LEU A 177 13.66 9.28 -1.61
N VAL A 178 12.70 9.73 -2.40
CA VAL A 178 12.76 9.57 -3.87
C VAL A 178 13.82 10.48 -4.49
N LYS A 179 14.10 11.64 -3.92
CA LYS A 179 15.19 12.54 -4.33
C LYS A 179 16.58 12.03 -3.95
N GLY A 180 16.65 11.08 -3.02
CA GLY A 180 17.91 10.49 -2.57
C GLY A 180 18.61 11.27 -1.46
N GLU A 181 17.94 12.17 -0.77
CA GLU A 181 18.51 12.93 0.36
C GLU A 181 19.03 12.01 1.47
N TYR A 182 18.46 10.81 1.58
CA TYR A 182 18.78 9.82 2.60
C TYR A 182 19.53 8.59 2.06
N ASP A 183 20.15 8.69 0.87
CA ASP A 183 20.87 7.57 0.25
C ASP A 183 22.02 7.06 1.11
N HIS A 184 22.64 7.94 1.89
CA HIS A 184 23.74 7.64 2.81
C HIS A 184 23.34 6.84 4.06
N MET A 185 22.03 6.84 4.42
CA MET A 185 21.57 6.19 5.64
C MET A 185 21.37 4.68 5.46
N PRO A 186 21.61 3.86 6.51
CA PRO A 186 21.39 2.43 6.44
C PRO A 186 19.90 2.08 6.32
N GLU A 187 19.58 1.06 5.54
CA GLU A 187 18.20 0.60 5.29
C GLU A 187 17.43 0.29 6.59
N ALA A 188 18.10 -0.29 7.58
CA ALA A 188 17.50 -0.65 8.86
C ALA A 188 16.94 0.55 9.66
N ALA A 189 17.43 1.76 9.39
CA ALA A 189 16.98 2.98 10.05
C ALA A 189 15.51 3.32 9.69
N PHE A 190 15.05 2.91 8.52
CA PHE A 190 13.71 3.21 8.02
C PHE A 190 12.62 2.22 8.49
N TYR A 191 13.01 1.16 9.18
CA TYR A 191 12.07 0.12 9.59
C TYR A 191 11.36 0.45 10.88
N MET A 192 10.02 0.39 10.88
CA MET A 192 9.15 0.59 12.05
C MET A 192 9.42 1.91 12.78
N VAL A 193 9.38 3.00 12.04
CA VAL A 193 9.49 4.37 12.52
C VAL A 193 8.25 5.17 12.14
N GLY A 194 8.02 6.32 12.76
CA GLY A 194 6.96 7.25 12.39
C GLY A 194 7.38 8.13 11.20
N GLY A 195 7.88 9.34 11.49
CA GLY A 195 8.39 10.26 10.47
C GLY A 195 9.88 10.07 10.17
N ILE A 196 10.35 10.84 9.20
CA ILE A 196 11.75 10.78 8.76
C ILE A 196 12.75 11.17 9.86
N ASP A 197 12.36 12.06 10.76
CA ASP A 197 13.22 12.49 11.87
C ASP A 197 13.58 11.32 12.79
N GLU A 198 12.62 10.40 13.05
CA GLU A 198 12.89 9.18 13.81
C GLU A 198 13.88 8.25 13.07
N ALA A 199 13.77 8.16 11.75
CA ALA A 199 14.70 7.39 10.94
C ALA A 199 16.12 7.96 11.03
N ILE A 200 16.27 9.29 10.99
CA ILE A 200 17.56 9.99 11.14
C ILE A 200 18.16 9.71 12.53
N GLU A 201 17.36 9.80 13.58
CA GLU A 201 17.83 9.49 14.94
C GLU A 201 18.25 8.02 15.09
N LYS A 202 17.47 7.12 14.49
CA LYS A 202 17.77 5.69 14.49
C LYS A 202 19.05 5.37 13.71
N ALA A 203 19.29 6.05 12.58
CA ALA A 203 20.52 5.92 11.82
C ALA A 203 21.75 6.29 12.67
N LYS A 204 21.70 7.44 13.37
CA LYS A 204 22.79 7.87 14.27
C LYS A 204 23.07 6.86 15.39
N LYS A 205 22.04 6.24 15.94
CA LYS A 205 22.21 5.20 16.97
C LYS A 205 22.89 3.95 16.40
N LEU A 206 22.43 3.50 15.22
CA LEU A 206 23.03 2.34 14.55
C LEU A 206 24.51 2.57 14.19
N GLU A 207 24.87 3.78 13.74
CA GLU A 207 26.26 4.15 13.47
C GLU A 207 27.10 4.16 14.76
N ALA A 208 26.56 4.67 15.85
CA ALA A 208 27.26 4.70 17.16
C ALA A 208 27.44 3.29 17.76
N GLU A 209 26.53 2.36 17.50
CA GLU A 209 26.64 0.96 17.94
C GLU A 209 27.62 0.13 17.08
N ALA A 210 27.86 0.56 15.84
CA ALA A 210 28.77 -0.11 14.91
C ALA A 210 30.22 0.37 15.01
N ALA A 211 30.48 1.47 15.73
CA ALA A 211 31.79 2.08 15.95
C ALA A 211 32.46 1.57 17.23
#